data_8bda0ae1b6a51c01feabbaadecbd6f56
#
_entry.id   8bda0ae1b6a51c01feabbaadecbd6f56
#
_cell.length_a   1.000
_cell.length_b   1.000
_cell.length_c   1.000
_cell.angle_alpha   90.00
_cell.angle_beta   90.00
_cell.angle_gamma   90.00
#
_symmetry.space_group_name_H-M   'P 1'
#
loop_
_entity.id
_entity.type
_entity.pdbx_description
1 polymer ?
#
loop_
_entity_poly.entity_id
_entity_poly.type
_entity_poly.pdbx_seq_one_letter_code
_entity_poly.pdbx_strand_id
1 'polypeptide(L)'
;MLHVFRHELRLIFRDPRFWIPFIIPPVILAASQAIAVSRYGGEIMQGMESYMMLLLGCLMAPMGAPLAGDSFAGERERNSLELLQLSPIAPAKLFWGKLFAILPFPLVFALLAQLGYWFSHSEITSTAAVASMLGALSAVLLTTAFSLMVSLRVKTVRAATHMTLFFIIPLLLLVQLGHEAFLSNLFVPLATLVVSVLISLAVTFAGMKKFVSL
;
A
#
# COMPACT_ATOMS: atom_id res chain seq x y z
N MET A 1 1.17 8.74 -21.26
CA MET A 1 1.06 7.84 -20.12
C MET A 1 2.35 7.03 -19.91
N LEU A 2 2.82 6.32 -20.94
CA LEU A 2 4.02 5.46 -20.84
C LEU A 2 5.31 6.23 -20.48
N HIS A 3 5.48 7.47 -20.99
CA HIS A 3 6.63 8.31 -20.65
C HIS A 3 6.64 8.73 -19.17
N VAL A 4 5.50 9.15 -18.63
CA VAL A 4 5.36 9.49 -17.20
C VAL A 4 5.67 8.26 -16.34
N PHE A 5 5.09 7.12 -16.67
CA PHE A 5 5.33 5.86 -15.99
C PHE A 5 6.82 5.47 -15.98
N ARG A 6 7.49 5.50 -17.13
CA ARG A 6 8.94 5.17 -17.23
C ARG A 6 9.82 6.15 -16.46
N HIS A 7 9.47 7.43 -16.48
CA HIS A 7 10.19 8.46 -15.74
C HIS A 7 10.11 8.23 -14.24
N GLU A 8 8.89 8.04 -13.71
CA GLU A 8 8.65 7.78 -12.29
C GLU A 8 9.36 6.49 -11.84
N LEU A 9 9.24 5.39 -12.60
CA LEU A 9 9.95 4.15 -12.31
C LEU A 9 11.46 4.36 -12.19
N ARG A 10 12.06 5.10 -13.12
CA ARG A 10 13.50 5.36 -13.10
C ARG A 10 13.93 6.14 -11.86
N LEU A 11 13.12 7.09 -11.40
CA LEU A 11 13.38 7.85 -10.18
C LEU A 11 13.34 6.94 -8.95
N ILE A 12 12.34 6.07 -8.85
CA ILE A 12 12.18 5.12 -7.73
C ILE A 12 13.36 4.15 -7.68
N PHE A 13 13.78 3.59 -8.81
CA PHE A 13 14.90 2.65 -8.84
C PHE A 13 16.26 3.28 -8.53
N ARG A 14 16.42 4.57 -8.72
CA ARG A 14 17.70 5.26 -8.46
C ARG A 14 17.89 5.69 -7.01
N ASP A 15 16.83 5.82 -6.22
CA ASP A 15 16.92 6.27 -4.83
C ASP A 15 16.71 5.09 -3.86
N PRO A 16 17.78 4.61 -3.18
CA PRO A 16 17.69 3.50 -2.24
C PRO A 16 16.80 3.79 -1.03
N ARG A 17 16.50 5.07 -0.73
CA ARG A 17 15.62 5.47 0.38
C ARG A 17 14.21 4.93 0.24
N PHE A 18 13.77 4.68 -1.00
CA PHE A 18 12.46 4.11 -1.25
C PHE A 18 12.40 2.60 -1.00
N TRP A 19 13.51 1.89 -0.98
CA TRP A 19 13.55 0.43 -0.78
C TRP A 19 13.58 0.02 0.69
N ILE A 20 14.23 0.82 1.55
CA ILE A 20 14.40 0.54 2.98
C ILE A 20 13.07 0.27 3.69
N PRO A 21 11.99 1.09 3.50
CA PRO A 21 10.70 0.86 4.14
C PRO A 21 10.07 -0.50 3.83
N PHE A 22 10.35 -1.11 2.68
CA PHE A 22 9.78 -2.41 2.31
C PHE A 22 10.48 -3.61 2.96
N ILE A 23 11.70 -3.42 3.45
CA ILE A 23 12.47 -4.48 4.10
C ILE A 23 12.16 -4.54 5.61
N ILE A 24 11.92 -3.40 6.24
CA ILE A 24 11.76 -3.28 7.69
C ILE A 24 10.59 -4.13 8.24
N PRO A 25 9.33 -4.05 7.73
CA PRO A 25 8.21 -4.78 8.30
C PRO A 25 8.37 -6.32 8.24
N PRO A 26 8.78 -6.94 7.12
CA PRO A 26 9.02 -8.39 7.10
C PRO A 26 10.08 -8.83 8.11
N VAL A 27 11.16 -8.05 8.24
CA VAL A 27 12.25 -8.35 9.20
C VAL A 27 11.74 -8.25 10.64
N ILE A 28 11.00 -7.19 10.99
CA ILE A 28 10.44 -7.03 12.34
C ILE A 28 9.45 -8.17 12.64
N LEU A 29 8.60 -8.53 11.69
CA LEU A 29 7.63 -9.60 11.85
C LEU A 29 8.33 -10.95 12.04
N ALA A 30 9.31 -11.29 11.21
CA ALA A 30 10.10 -12.50 11.34
C ALA A 30 10.84 -12.56 12.68
N ALA A 31 11.46 -11.45 13.11
CA ALA A 31 12.14 -11.38 14.39
C ALA A 31 11.16 -11.52 15.56
N SER A 32 9.98 -10.87 15.52
CA SER A 32 8.97 -10.98 16.56
C SER A 32 8.42 -12.40 16.70
N GLN A 33 8.23 -13.11 15.58
CA GLN A 33 7.80 -14.50 15.59
C GLN A 33 8.89 -15.42 16.15
N ALA A 34 10.15 -15.25 15.73
CA ALA A 34 11.26 -16.03 16.27
C ALA A 34 11.38 -15.87 17.81
N ILE A 35 11.21 -14.63 18.31
CA ILE A 35 11.19 -14.35 19.75
C ILE A 35 9.96 -14.98 20.43
N ALA A 36 8.78 -14.90 19.83
CA ALA A 36 7.55 -15.49 20.38
C ALA A 36 7.66 -17.00 20.50
N VAL A 37 8.12 -17.68 19.44
CA VAL A 37 8.35 -19.13 19.43
C VAL A 37 9.38 -19.53 20.47
N SER A 38 10.48 -18.79 20.62
CA SER A 38 11.54 -19.11 21.59
C SER A 38 11.11 -18.91 23.05
N ARG A 39 10.19 -17.97 23.34
CA ARG A 39 9.75 -17.67 24.71
C ARG A 39 8.53 -18.46 25.15
N TYR A 40 7.59 -18.70 24.26
CA TYR A 40 6.26 -19.21 24.61
C TYR A 40 5.96 -20.58 23.98
N GLY A 41 6.86 -21.11 23.15
CA GLY A 41 6.63 -22.32 22.37
C GLY A 41 5.71 -22.06 21.16
N GLY A 42 5.70 -23.01 20.24
CA GLY A 42 4.90 -22.89 18.99
C GLY A 42 3.39 -22.98 19.20
N GLU A 43 2.92 -23.55 20.33
CA GLU A 43 1.50 -23.81 20.58
C GLU A 43 0.64 -22.54 20.64
N ILE A 44 1.17 -21.42 21.18
CA ILE A 44 0.43 -20.16 21.29
C ILE A 44 0.19 -19.50 19.92
N MET A 45 1.05 -19.82 18.95
CA MET A 45 0.94 -19.27 17.59
C MET A 45 0.01 -20.10 16.69
N GLN A 46 -0.33 -21.34 17.09
CA GLN A 46 -1.23 -22.20 16.32
C GLN A 46 -2.60 -21.53 16.18
N GLY A 47 -3.07 -21.39 14.93
CA GLY A 47 -4.33 -20.74 14.58
C GLY A 47 -4.24 -19.23 14.32
N MET A 48 -3.10 -18.58 14.62
CA MET A 48 -2.90 -17.15 14.31
C MET A 48 -2.16 -16.90 13.00
N GLU A 49 -1.64 -17.95 12.35
CA GLU A 49 -0.79 -17.84 11.16
C GLU A 49 -1.51 -17.14 10.00
N SER A 50 -2.78 -17.49 9.78
CA SER A 50 -3.59 -16.86 8.72
C SER A 50 -3.82 -15.37 8.98
N TYR A 51 -4.06 -15.00 10.25
CA TYR A 51 -4.19 -13.60 10.66
C TYR A 51 -2.85 -12.85 10.48
N MET A 52 -1.72 -13.44 10.87
CA MET A 52 -0.41 -12.84 10.71
C MET A 52 -0.07 -12.62 9.23
N MET A 53 -0.45 -13.56 8.36
CA MET A 53 -0.31 -13.41 6.92
C MET A 53 -1.12 -12.22 6.39
N LEU A 54 -2.37 -12.06 6.82
CA LEU A 54 -3.22 -10.93 6.46
C LEU A 54 -2.63 -9.61 6.96
N LEU A 55 -2.21 -9.58 8.23
CA LEU A 55 -1.59 -8.41 8.86
C LEU A 55 -0.32 -7.99 8.13
N LEU A 56 0.54 -8.95 7.77
CA LEU A 56 1.76 -8.71 7.00
C LEU A 56 1.47 -8.00 5.67
N GLY A 57 0.49 -8.50 4.93
CA GLY A 57 0.07 -7.86 3.67
C GLY A 57 -0.45 -6.43 3.85
N CYS A 58 -1.28 -6.21 4.88
CA CYS A 58 -1.81 -4.89 5.18
C CYS A 58 -0.73 -3.91 5.69
N LEU A 59 0.30 -4.40 6.40
CA LEU A 59 1.43 -3.58 6.85
C LEU A 59 2.36 -3.14 5.70
N MET A 60 2.37 -3.88 4.58
CA MET A 60 3.13 -3.47 3.38
C MET A 60 2.47 -2.32 2.63
N ALA A 61 1.14 -2.17 2.74
CA ALA A 61 0.39 -1.15 2.00
C ALA A 61 0.89 0.30 2.25
N PRO A 62 1.15 0.73 3.51
CA PRO A 62 1.65 2.08 3.80
C PRO A 62 3.07 2.35 3.30
N MET A 63 3.82 1.32 2.98
CA MET A 63 5.20 1.49 2.52
C MET A 63 5.28 2.23 1.17
N GLY A 64 4.18 2.28 0.41
CA GLY A 64 4.05 3.12 -0.78
C GLY A 64 3.82 4.62 -0.49
N ALA A 65 3.52 5.00 0.76
CA ALA A 65 3.20 6.39 1.11
C ALA A 65 4.31 7.41 0.80
N PRO A 66 5.60 7.14 1.05
CA PRO A 66 6.67 8.06 0.67
C PRO A 66 6.75 8.28 -0.85
N LEU A 67 6.56 7.22 -1.63
CA LEU A 67 6.54 7.29 -3.10
C LEU A 67 5.39 8.15 -3.61
N ALA A 68 4.17 7.89 -3.09
CA ALA A 68 2.99 8.65 -3.43
C ALA A 68 3.09 10.11 -2.93
N GLY A 69 3.67 10.31 -1.74
CA GLY A 69 3.92 11.62 -1.16
C GLY A 69 4.85 12.48 -2.02
N ASP A 70 5.93 11.91 -2.54
CA ASP A 70 6.87 12.62 -3.41
C ASP A 70 6.26 13.01 -4.77
N SER A 71 5.20 12.33 -5.21
CA SER A 71 4.61 12.53 -6.54
C SER A 71 4.13 13.95 -6.83
N PHE A 72 3.42 14.61 -5.92
CA PHE A 72 2.95 15.98 -6.09
C PHE A 72 3.51 16.93 -5.03
N ALA A 73 3.61 16.50 -3.77
CA ALA A 73 4.20 17.32 -2.73
C ALA A 73 5.70 17.51 -2.98
N GLY A 74 6.40 16.50 -3.49
CA GLY A 74 7.80 16.64 -3.90
C GLY A 74 7.98 17.57 -5.08
N GLU A 75 7.08 17.55 -6.08
CA GLU A 75 7.09 18.52 -7.17
C GLU A 75 6.85 19.96 -6.63
N ARG A 76 6.00 20.11 -5.62
CA ARG A 76 5.77 21.40 -4.97
C ARG A 76 6.99 21.87 -4.18
N GLU A 77 7.66 21.00 -3.43
CA GLU A 77 8.91 21.32 -2.72
C GLU A 77 10.02 21.77 -3.67
N ARG A 78 10.07 21.20 -4.88
CA ARG A 78 11.04 21.55 -5.94
C ARG A 78 10.60 22.74 -6.79
N ASN A 79 9.46 23.38 -6.50
CA ASN A 79 8.84 24.45 -7.30
C ASN A 79 8.58 24.06 -8.78
N SER A 80 8.40 22.76 -9.05
CA SER A 80 8.16 22.24 -10.41
C SER A 80 6.70 21.90 -10.68
N LEU A 81 5.81 22.02 -9.68
CA LEU A 81 4.39 21.71 -9.82
C LEU A 81 3.70 22.59 -10.87
N GLU A 82 4.04 23.87 -10.93
CA GLU A 82 3.49 24.83 -11.93
C GLU A 82 3.92 24.44 -13.35
N LEU A 83 5.18 24.04 -13.53
CA LEU A 83 5.68 23.53 -14.81
C LEU A 83 4.95 22.27 -15.24
N LEU A 84 4.61 21.41 -14.27
CA LEU A 84 3.85 20.19 -14.51
C LEU A 84 2.41 20.50 -14.96
N GLN A 85 1.79 21.54 -14.39
CA GLN A 85 0.45 22.01 -14.81
C GLN A 85 0.44 22.65 -16.20
N LEU A 86 1.50 23.35 -16.56
CA LEU A 86 1.67 23.96 -17.89
C LEU A 86 2.06 22.93 -18.97
N SER A 87 2.36 21.69 -18.57
CA SER A 87 2.72 20.65 -19.53
C SER A 87 1.54 20.27 -20.44
N PRO A 88 1.77 19.90 -21.69
CA PRO A 88 0.70 19.50 -22.63
C PRO A 88 0.08 18.13 -22.30
N ILE A 89 0.38 17.56 -21.12
CA ILE A 89 -0.08 16.26 -20.68
C ILE A 89 -1.44 16.41 -20.00
N ALA A 90 -2.47 15.71 -20.52
CA ALA A 90 -3.78 15.71 -19.88
C ALA A 90 -3.68 15.25 -18.41
N PRO A 91 -4.35 15.95 -17.45
CA PRO A 91 -4.31 15.62 -16.02
C PRO A 91 -4.59 14.15 -15.71
N ALA A 92 -5.56 13.55 -16.40
CA ALA A 92 -5.86 12.13 -16.25
C ALA A 92 -4.67 11.23 -16.58
N LYS A 93 -3.93 11.51 -17.66
CA LYS A 93 -2.75 10.73 -18.05
C LYS A 93 -1.63 10.87 -17.02
N LEU A 94 -1.50 12.03 -16.40
CA LEU A 94 -0.54 12.30 -15.35
C LEU A 94 -0.86 11.48 -14.09
N PHE A 95 -2.10 11.58 -13.59
CA PHE A 95 -2.55 10.86 -12.40
C PHE A 95 -2.44 9.34 -12.55
N TRP A 96 -2.99 8.79 -13.62
CA TRP A 96 -2.89 7.36 -13.89
C TRP A 96 -1.45 6.90 -14.08
N GLY A 97 -0.62 7.72 -14.74
CA GLY A 97 0.80 7.43 -14.92
C GLY A 97 1.54 7.32 -13.58
N LYS A 98 1.29 8.26 -12.66
CA LYS A 98 1.88 8.24 -11.31
C LYS A 98 1.31 7.10 -10.46
N LEU A 99 0.01 6.89 -10.46
CA LEU A 99 -0.64 5.80 -9.72
C LEU A 99 -0.07 4.43 -10.13
N PHE A 100 -0.02 4.14 -11.43
CA PHE A 100 0.50 2.87 -11.94
C PHE A 100 2.02 2.72 -11.78
N ALA A 101 2.77 3.82 -11.63
CA ALA A 101 4.19 3.75 -11.34
C ALA A 101 4.45 3.37 -9.87
N ILE A 102 3.62 3.83 -8.94
CA ILE A 102 3.79 3.62 -7.50
C ILE A 102 3.21 2.28 -7.04
N LEU A 103 1.99 1.95 -7.51
CA LEU A 103 1.22 0.79 -7.07
C LEU A 103 1.97 -0.55 -7.11
N PRO A 104 2.79 -0.87 -8.13
CA PRO A 104 3.48 -2.15 -8.20
C PRO A 104 4.43 -2.40 -7.03
N PHE A 105 5.06 -1.36 -6.48
CA PHE A 105 6.05 -1.53 -5.41
C PHE A 105 5.44 -2.13 -4.13
N PRO A 106 4.50 -1.47 -3.43
CA PRO A 106 3.90 -2.04 -2.23
C PRO A 106 3.18 -3.36 -2.53
N LEU A 107 2.59 -3.52 -3.72
CA LEU A 107 1.90 -4.74 -4.11
C LEU A 107 2.85 -5.93 -4.25
N VAL A 108 3.95 -5.78 -5.00
CA VAL A 108 4.92 -6.86 -5.21
C VAL A 108 5.56 -7.26 -3.89
N PHE A 109 5.96 -6.30 -3.06
CA PHE A 109 6.53 -6.61 -1.75
C PHE A 109 5.54 -7.27 -0.80
N ALA A 110 4.26 -6.83 -0.80
CA ALA A 110 3.21 -7.46 -0.01
C ALA A 110 2.99 -8.92 -0.43
N LEU A 111 2.87 -9.17 -1.73
CA LEU A 111 2.67 -10.53 -2.25
C LEU A 111 3.90 -11.41 -2.01
N LEU A 112 5.11 -10.92 -2.24
CA LEU A 112 6.32 -11.70 -1.98
C LEU A 112 6.46 -12.06 -0.49
N ALA A 113 6.19 -11.10 0.41
CA ALA A 113 6.22 -11.34 1.84
C ALA A 113 5.16 -12.38 2.27
N GLN A 114 3.93 -12.26 1.74
CA GLN A 114 2.86 -13.21 2.02
C GLN A 114 3.12 -14.60 1.44
N LEU A 115 3.64 -14.69 0.22
CA LEU A 115 4.04 -15.97 -0.37
C LEU A 115 5.15 -16.64 0.44
N GLY A 116 6.20 -15.90 0.81
CA GLY A 116 7.27 -16.41 1.66
C GLY A 116 6.73 -16.91 3.01
N TYR A 117 5.81 -16.17 3.61
CA TYR A 117 5.15 -16.54 4.85
C TYR A 117 4.31 -17.82 4.69
N TRP A 118 3.49 -17.90 3.65
CA TRP A 118 2.65 -19.06 3.36
C TRP A 118 3.46 -20.34 3.14
N PHE A 119 4.54 -20.27 2.36
CA PHE A 119 5.42 -21.44 2.15
C PHE A 119 6.14 -21.91 3.42
N SER A 120 6.30 -21.03 4.41
CA SER A 120 6.95 -21.36 5.68
C SER A 120 5.97 -21.94 6.71
N HIS A 121 4.66 -21.84 6.50
CA HIS A 121 3.62 -22.24 7.45
C HIS A 121 2.58 -23.13 6.77
N SER A 122 2.73 -24.45 6.94
CA SER A 122 1.86 -25.47 6.32
C SER A 122 0.42 -25.46 6.84
N GLU A 123 0.17 -24.85 7.99
CA GLU A 123 -1.14 -24.76 8.64
C GLU A 123 -2.08 -23.77 7.93
N ILE A 124 -1.54 -22.87 7.08
CA ILE A 124 -2.36 -21.88 6.38
C ILE A 124 -3.11 -22.51 5.21
N THR A 125 -4.44 -22.52 5.28
CA THR A 125 -5.27 -23.02 4.20
C THR A 125 -5.15 -22.15 2.94
N SER A 126 -5.32 -22.77 1.76
CA SER A 126 -5.27 -22.03 0.49
C SER A 126 -6.32 -20.90 0.42
N THR A 127 -7.51 -21.14 1.02
CA THR A 127 -8.57 -20.12 1.12
C THR A 127 -8.13 -18.90 1.94
N ALA A 128 -7.53 -19.13 3.11
CA ALA A 128 -7.02 -18.04 3.95
C ALA A 128 -5.84 -17.30 3.28
N ALA A 129 -4.98 -18.02 2.56
CA ALA A 129 -3.89 -17.42 1.81
C ALA A 129 -4.41 -16.48 0.70
N VAL A 130 -5.36 -16.95 -0.12
CA VAL A 130 -5.99 -16.14 -1.17
C VAL A 130 -6.75 -14.95 -0.56
N ALA A 131 -7.51 -15.16 0.52
CA ALA A 131 -8.19 -14.08 1.23
C ALA A 131 -7.20 -13.00 1.71
N SER A 132 -6.09 -13.41 2.31
CA SER A 132 -5.03 -12.50 2.78
C SER A 132 -4.40 -11.69 1.62
N MET A 133 -4.15 -12.33 0.47
CA MET A 133 -3.62 -11.64 -0.71
C MET A 133 -4.61 -10.62 -1.29
N LEU A 134 -5.91 -10.95 -1.32
CA LEU A 134 -6.96 -10.01 -1.72
C LEU A 134 -7.07 -8.83 -0.73
N GLY A 135 -6.88 -9.10 0.56
CA GLY A 135 -6.79 -8.06 1.59
C GLY A 135 -5.63 -7.10 1.38
N ALA A 136 -4.45 -7.64 1.12
CA ALA A 136 -3.26 -6.84 0.81
C ALA A 136 -3.47 -5.98 -0.45
N LEU A 137 -4.03 -6.55 -1.51
CA LEU A 137 -4.35 -5.82 -2.74
C LEU A 137 -5.33 -4.67 -2.45
N SER A 138 -6.38 -4.93 -1.68
CA SER A 138 -7.36 -3.92 -1.27
C SER A 138 -6.71 -2.78 -0.47
N ALA A 139 -5.86 -3.12 0.51
CA ALA A 139 -5.15 -2.16 1.34
C ALA A 139 -4.17 -1.31 0.53
N VAL A 140 -3.41 -1.92 -0.39
CA VAL A 140 -2.45 -1.23 -1.27
C VAL A 140 -3.17 -0.25 -2.20
N LEU A 141 -4.29 -0.66 -2.81
CA LEU A 141 -5.10 0.21 -3.68
C LEU A 141 -5.61 1.43 -2.92
N LEU A 142 -6.23 1.23 -1.76
CA LEU A 142 -6.77 2.31 -0.95
C LEU A 142 -5.69 3.28 -0.47
N THR A 143 -4.61 2.75 0.11
CA THR A 143 -3.54 3.57 0.67
C THR A 143 -2.79 4.35 -0.40
N THR A 144 -2.51 3.74 -1.57
CA THR A 144 -1.82 4.41 -2.67
C THR A 144 -2.67 5.54 -3.26
N ALA A 145 -3.97 5.29 -3.54
CA ALA A 145 -4.87 6.30 -4.06
C ALA A 145 -5.06 7.46 -3.08
N PHE A 146 -5.25 7.15 -1.78
CA PHE A 146 -5.39 8.15 -0.73
C PHE A 146 -4.12 8.98 -0.56
N SER A 147 -2.95 8.33 -0.50
CA SER A 147 -1.67 9.02 -0.37
C SER A 147 -1.39 9.97 -1.54
N LEU A 148 -1.70 9.54 -2.77
CA LEU A 148 -1.58 10.39 -3.95
C LEU A 148 -2.51 11.61 -3.88
N MET A 149 -3.74 11.44 -3.38
CA MET A 149 -4.68 12.54 -3.16
C MET A 149 -4.20 13.50 -2.07
N VAL A 150 -3.66 12.98 -0.97
CA VAL A 150 -3.09 13.78 0.12
C VAL A 150 -1.91 14.61 -0.37
N SER A 151 -1.03 14.02 -1.20
CA SER A 151 0.16 14.72 -1.72
C SER A 151 -0.18 15.96 -2.55
N LEU A 152 -1.38 16.03 -3.14
CA LEU A 152 -1.88 17.24 -3.81
C LEU A 152 -2.22 18.38 -2.86
N ARG A 153 -2.61 18.06 -1.63
CA ARG A 153 -3.14 19.05 -0.68
C ARG A 153 -2.08 19.61 0.25
N VAL A 154 -1.03 18.83 0.51
CA VAL A 154 0.02 19.21 1.47
C VAL A 154 1.20 19.88 0.75
N LYS A 155 2.00 20.61 1.52
CA LYS A 155 3.15 21.37 0.98
C LYS A 155 4.43 20.54 0.95
N THR A 156 4.54 19.49 1.77
CA THR A 156 5.79 18.74 1.94
C THR A 156 5.54 17.23 1.83
N VAL A 157 6.54 16.50 1.32
CA VAL A 157 6.53 15.04 1.24
C VAL A 157 6.36 14.41 2.63
N ARG A 158 7.02 14.98 3.64
CA ARG A 158 6.92 14.50 5.03
C ARG A 158 5.50 14.59 5.56
N ALA A 159 4.81 15.72 5.32
CA ALA A 159 3.41 15.87 5.73
C ALA A 159 2.48 14.89 4.99
N ALA A 160 2.71 14.65 3.69
CA ALA A 160 1.96 13.67 2.92
C ALA A 160 2.09 12.26 3.51
N THR A 161 3.31 11.85 3.82
CA THR A 161 3.60 10.53 4.41
C THR A 161 2.93 10.38 5.77
N HIS A 162 3.07 11.36 6.68
CA HIS A 162 2.44 11.30 8.01
C HIS A 162 0.91 11.23 7.93
N MET A 163 0.26 12.04 7.08
CA MET A 163 -1.19 11.98 6.90
C MET A 163 -1.65 10.62 6.37
N THR A 164 -0.88 10.00 5.48
CA THR A 164 -1.19 8.66 4.99
C THR A 164 -1.06 7.62 6.11
N LEU A 165 -0.05 7.73 6.97
CA LEU A 165 0.10 6.82 8.12
C LEU A 165 -1.08 6.92 9.09
N PHE A 166 -1.65 8.11 9.32
CA PHE A 166 -2.87 8.25 10.12
C PHE A 166 -4.08 7.52 9.52
N PHE A 167 -4.18 7.47 8.20
CA PHE A 167 -5.26 6.71 7.53
C PHE A 167 -5.14 5.20 7.74
N ILE A 168 -3.94 4.68 7.97
CA ILE A 168 -3.69 3.25 8.14
C ILE A 168 -4.19 2.73 9.47
N ILE A 169 -4.17 3.56 10.52
CA ILE A 169 -4.61 3.14 11.85
C ILE A 169 -6.05 2.59 11.85
N PRO A 170 -7.06 3.31 11.29
CA PRO A 170 -8.41 2.76 11.14
C PRO A 170 -8.46 1.49 10.28
N LEU A 171 -7.66 1.41 9.22
CA LEU A 171 -7.60 0.23 8.36
C LEU A 171 -7.10 -1.01 9.12
N LEU A 172 -6.04 -0.86 9.91
CA LEU A 172 -5.53 -1.95 10.75
C LEU A 172 -6.52 -2.36 11.84
N LEU A 173 -7.24 -1.40 12.44
CA LEU A 173 -8.30 -1.70 13.40
C LEU A 173 -9.45 -2.50 12.76
N LEU A 174 -9.85 -2.17 11.53
CA LEU A 174 -10.86 -2.93 10.79
C LEU A 174 -10.38 -4.36 10.50
N VAL A 175 -9.12 -4.54 10.12
CA VAL A 175 -8.51 -5.86 9.94
C VAL A 175 -8.51 -6.63 11.25
N GLN A 176 -8.13 -6.00 12.36
CA GLN A 176 -8.11 -6.61 13.69
C GLN A 176 -9.50 -7.11 14.12
N LEU A 177 -10.53 -6.31 13.91
CA LEU A 177 -11.89 -6.63 14.34
C LEU A 177 -12.61 -7.62 13.43
N GLY A 178 -12.25 -7.65 12.14
CA GLY A 178 -12.97 -8.41 11.11
C GLY A 178 -12.22 -9.63 10.56
N HIS A 179 -11.03 -9.96 11.06
CA HIS A 179 -10.16 -10.98 10.44
C HIS A 179 -10.80 -12.37 10.35
N GLU A 180 -11.58 -12.80 11.33
CA GLU A 180 -12.26 -14.11 11.32
C GLU A 180 -13.25 -14.22 10.16
N ALA A 181 -14.13 -13.22 10.01
CA ALA A 181 -15.09 -13.18 8.90
C ALA A 181 -14.39 -13.05 7.55
N PHE A 182 -13.24 -12.35 7.53
CA PHE A 182 -12.44 -12.11 6.33
C PHE A 182 -11.74 -13.40 5.84
N LEU A 183 -11.22 -14.19 6.77
CA LEU A 183 -10.46 -15.41 6.46
C LEU A 183 -11.33 -16.66 6.31
N SER A 184 -12.58 -16.64 6.82
CA SER A 184 -13.47 -17.80 6.82
C SER A 184 -14.06 -18.13 5.44
N ASN A 185 -14.23 -17.12 4.58
CA ASN A 185 -14.75 -17.31 3.22
C ASN A 185 -14.20 -16.26 2.26
N LEU A 186 -14.27 -16.54 0.94
CA LEU A 186 -13.75 -15.62 -0.10
C LEU A 186 -14.73 -14.51 -0.47
N PHE A 187 -15.97 -14.54 -0.02
CA PHE A 187 -16.95 -13.51 -0.38
C PHE A 187 -16.58 -12.14 0.23
N VAL A 188 -16.20 -12.12 1.51
CA VAL A 188 -15.83 -10.86 2.20
C VAL A 188 -14.58 -10.21 1.58
N PRO A 189 -13.45 -10.93 1.35
CA PRO A 189 -12.29 -10.35 0.67
C PRO A 189 -12.58 -9.88 -0.75
N LEU A 190 -13.40 -10.60 -1.52
CA LEU A 190 -13.81 -10.16 -2.86
C LEU A 190 -14.68 -8.89 -2.81
N ALA A 191 -15.65 -8.84 -1.90
CA ALA A 191 -16.47 -7.64 -1.70
C ALA A 191 -15.63 -6.43 -1.28
N THR A 192 -14.68 -6.63 -0.34
CA THR A 192 -13.76 -5.56 0.08
C THR A 192 -12.85 -5.10 -1.06
N LEU A 193 -12.40 -5.99 -1.93
CA LEU A 193 -11.63 -5.64 -3.12
C LEU A 193 -12.46 -4.77 -4.08
N VAL A 194 -13.69 -5.15 -4.38
CA VAL A 194 -14.58 -4.35 -5.25
C VAL A 194 -14.80 -2.96 -4.66
N VAL A 195 -15.12 -2.89 -3.36
CA VAL A 195 -15.34 -1.60 -2.67
C VAL A 195 -14.06 -0.76 -2.68
N SER A 196 -12.89 -1.35 -2.43
CA SER A 196 -11.62 -0.63 -2.45
C SER A 196 -11.25 -0.12 -3.85
N VAL A 197 -11.55 -0.86 -4.91
CA VAL A 197 -11.39 -0.40 -6.29
C VAL A 197 -12.29 0.81 -6.55
N LEU A 198 -13.58 0.74 -6.19
CA LEU A 198 -14.53 1.85 -6.38
C LEU A 198 -14.11 3.11 -5.62
N ILE A 199 -13.70 2.97 -4.35
CA ILE A 199 -13.20 4.09 -3.55
C ILE A 199 -11.93 4.67 -4.16
N SER A 200 -10.98 3.83 -4.57
CA SER A 200 -9.72 4.28 -5.17
C SER A 200 -9.95 5.03 -6.48
N LEU A 201 -10.89 4.56 -7.30
CA LEU A 201 -11.34 5.28 -8.50
C LEU A 201 -11.96 6.64 -8.15
N ALA A 202 -12.88 6.69 -7.20
CA ALA A 202 -13.53 7.93 -6.76
C ALA A 202 -12.51 8.94 -6.23
N VAL A 203 -11.56 8.49 -5.39
CA VAL A 203 -10.48 9.33 -4.85
C VAL A 203 -9.57 9.85 -5.98
N THR A 204 -9.21 9.01 -6.93
CA THR A 204 -8.39 9.40 -8.10
C THR A 204 -9.11 10.43 -8.96
N PHE A 205 -10.41 10.26 -9.23
CA PHE A 205 -11.21 11.25 -9.96
C PHE A 205 -11.34 12.58 -9.21
N ALA A 206 -11.53 12.53 -7.89
CA ALA A 206 -11.54 13.75 -7.05
C ALA A 206 -10.18 14.47 -7.08
N GLY A 207 -9.07 13.70 -7.07
CA GLY A 207 -7.72 14.23 -7.21
C GLY A 207 -7.48 14.91 -8.55
N MET A 208 -7.93 14.31 -9.66
CA MET A 208 -7.83 14.91 -10.99
C MET A 208 -8.58 16.23 -11.09
N LYS A 209 -9.83 16.30 -10.57
CA LYS A 209 -10.60 17.55 -10.53
C LYS A 209 -9.87 18.62 -9.71
N LYS A 210 -9.31 18.24 -8.56
CA LYS A 210 -8.57 19.18 -7.72
C LYS A 210 -7.30 19.69 -8.39
N PHE A 211 -6.56 18.83 -9.11
CA PHE A 211 -5.35 19.22 -9.84
C PHE A 211 -5.64 20.29 -10.92
N VAL A 212 -6.76 20.16 -11.63
CA VAL A 212 -7.19 21.15 -12.64
C VAL A 212 -7.60 22.49 -12.02
N SER A 213 -8.02 22.49 -10.74
CA SER A 213 -8.48 23.70 -10.02
C SER A 213 -7.37 24.39 -9.22
N LEU A 214 -6.14 23.89 -9.23
CA LEU A 214 -4.97 24.51 -8.62
C LEU A 214 -4.33 25.50 -9.57
#